data_3197bd31568781f1046a211ec9e6d63a
#
_entry.id   3197bd31568781f1046a211ec9e6d63a
#
_cell.length_a   1.000
_cell.length_b   1.000
_cell.length_c   1.000
_cell.angle_alpha   90.00
_cell.angle_beta   90.00
_cell.angle_gamma   90.00
#
_symmetry.space_group_name_H-M   'P 1'
#
loop_
_entity.id
_entity.type
_entity.pdbx_description
1 polymer ?
#
loop_
_entity_poly.entity_id
_entity_poly.type
_entity_poly.pdbx_seq_one_letter_code
_entity_poly.pdbx_strand_id
1 'polypeptide(L)'
;MRFPFALVLILLSSVVVNAQQGPSAADRVNQLKSQLLELQGKEEELKVRAAQLEDALKPENIERSLAGVGSTRPEELRETRRRQLTIERDGVLAQLKILETSRNRLEAALREAEGRAYQESARSTPSTTQALVAQSPRSTRWLIFGAIGLGALAFVAAMVVYRRAIKLR
;
A
#
# COMPACT_ATOMS: atom_id res chain seq x y z
N MET A 1 -30.99 34.98 -18.23
CA MET A 1 -30.39 34.39 -17.05
C MET A 1 -29.74 33.05 -17.39
N ARG A 2 -28.57 33.01 -18.09
CA ARG A 2 -27.98 31.76 -18.60
C ARG A 2 -26.45 31.67 -18.45
N PHE A 3 -25.81 32.38 -17.51
CA PHE A 3 -24.35 32.44 -17.39
C PHE A 3 -23.71 31.92 -16.07
N PRO A 4 -24.39 31.32 -15.07
CA PRO A 4 -23.67 30.79 -13.92
C PRO A 4 -23.10 29.37 -14.13
N PHE A 5 -23.56 28.62 -15.15
CA PHE A 5 -23.12 27.24 -15.34
C PHE A 5 -21.70 27.08 -15.89
N ALA A 6 -21.21 28.02 -16.71
CA ALA A 6 -19.87 27.93 -17.29
C ALA A 6 -18.74 28.14 -16.25
N LEU A 7 -18.99 28.93 -15.21
CA LEU A 7 -18.00 29.25 -14.18
C LEU A 7 -17.81 28.12 -13.17
N VAL A 8 -18.87 27.34 -12.92
CA VAL A 8 -18.83 26.14 -12.04
C VAL A 8 -18.04 25.01 -12.73
N LEU A 9 -18.13 24.88 -14.05
CA LEU A 9 -17.44 23.82 -14.78
C LEU A 9 -15.92 24.02 -14.83
N ILE A 10 -15.43 25.27 -14.82
CA ILE A 10 -14.00 25.60 -14.80
C ILE A 10 -13.38 25.34 -13.42
N LEU A 11 -14.15 25.50 -12.33
CA LEU A 11 -13.67 25.22 -10.97
C LEU A 11 -13.56 23.72 -10.67
N LEU A 12 -14.38 22.89 -11.33
CA LEU A 12 -14.33 21.43 -11.16
C LEU A 12 -13.14 20.77 -11.90
N SER A 13 -12.59 21.40 -12.93
CA SER A 13 -11.46 20.84 -13.69
C SER A 13 -10.10 21.01 -13.01
N SER A 14 -9.97 21.88 -12.00
CA SER A 14 -8.69 22.10 -11.30
C SER A 14 -8.40 21.10 -10.16
N VAL A 15 -9.36 20.25 -9.77
CA VAL A 15 -9.19 19.30 -8.65
C VAL A 15 -8.63 17.93 -9.11
N VAL A 16 -8.66 17.63 -10.42
CA VAL A 16 -8.35 16.29 -10.93
C VAL A 16 -6.85 16.02 -11.17
N VAL A 17 -5.99 17.06 -11.16
CA VAL A 17 -4.57 16.90 -11.55
C VAL A 17 -3.66 16.32 -10.45
N ASN A 18 -4.11 16.27 -9.20
CA ASN A 18 -3.26 15.79 -8.09
C ASN A 18 -3.42 14.29 -7.74
N ALA A 19 -4.28 13.55 -8.43
CA ALA A 19 -4.60 12.15 -8.09
C ALA A 19 -3.78 11.09 -8.84
N GLN A 20 -2.78 11.47 -9.66
CA GLN A 20 -2.02 10.51 -10.49
C GLN A 20 -0.55 10.31 -10.10
N GLN A 21 -0.13 10.81 -8.96
CA GLN A 21 1.15 10.36 -8.41
C GLN A 21 0.88 9.02 -7.73
N GLY A 22 1.12 7.92 -8.46
CA GLY A 22 1.17 6.58 -7.86
C GLY A 22 2.14 6.58 -6.66
N PRO A 23 2.02 5.60 -5.75
CA PRO A 23 2.89 5.53 -4.58
C PRO A 23 4.35 5.61 -5.02
N SER A 24 5.14 6.44 -4.32
CA SER A 24 6.57 6.58 -4.62
C SER A 24 7.27 5.22 -4.51
N ALA A 25 8.41 5.03 -5.19
CA ALA A 25 9.16 3.78 -5.06
C ALA A 25 9.52 3.49 -3.59
N ALA A 26 9.81 4.52 -2.79
CA ALA A 26 10.06 4.38 -1.36
C ALA A 26 8.83 3.89 -0.57
N ASP A 27 7.63 4.40 -0.87
CA ASP A 27 6.39 3.93 -0.24
C ASP A 27 6.12 2.47 -0.57
N ARG A 28 6.41 2.06 -1.81
CA ARG A 28 6.28 0.68 -2.25
C ARG A 28 7.22 -0.26 -1.51
N VAL A 29 8.47 0.15 -1.30
CA VAL A 29 9.45 -0.58 -0.47
C VAL A 29 8.93 -0.75 0.96
N ASN A 30 8.43 0.31 1.59
CA ASN A 30 7.88 0.24 2.93
C ASN A 30 6.65 -0.67 3.02
N GLN A 31 5.77 -0.62 2.04
CA GLN A 31 4.61 -1.51 1.95
C GLN A 31 5.02 -2.99 1.83
N LEU A 32 5.98 -3.31 0.98
CA LEU A 32 6.48 -4.68 0.82
C LEU A 32 7.17 -5.19 2.08
N LYS A 33 7.93 -4.34 2.78
CA LYS A 33 8.53 -4.67 4.09
C LYS A 33 7.48 -4.98 5.15
N SER A 34 6.41 -4.20 5.22
CA SER A 34 5.32 -4.47 6.17
C SER A 34 4.59 -5.78 5.86
N GLN A 35 4.36 -6.09 4.58
CA GLN A 35 3.78 -7.37 4.16
C GLN A 35 4.69 -8.56 4.50
N LEU A 36 6.01 -8.42 4.35
CA LEU A 36 6.96 -9.47 4.74
C LEU A 36 6.93 -9.72 6.25
N LEU A 37 6.88 -8.69 7.07
CA LEU A 37 6.76 -8.83 8.53
C LEU A 37 5.47 -9.52 8.93
N GLU A 38 4.34 -9.16 8.32
CA GLU A 38 3.05 -9.82 8.57
C GLU A 38 3.11 -11.31 8.19
N LEU A 39 3.72 -11.62 7.05
CA LEU A 39 3.85 -12.99 6.57
C LEU A 39 4.76 -13.82 7.48
N GLN A 40 5.86 -13.24 7.96
CA GLN A 40 6.75 -13.89 8.94
C GLN A 40 6.01 -14.20 10.23
N GLY A 41 5.17 -13.28 10.73
CA GLY A 41 4.34 -13.54 11.91
C GLY A 41 3.42 -14.75 11.71
N LYS A 42 2.77 -14.85 10.54
CA LYS A 42 1.91 -16.00 10.19
C LYS A 42 2.72 -17.31 10.05
N GLU A 43 3.92 -17.26 9.47
CA GLU A 43 4.80 -18.42 9.39
C GLU A 43 5.15 -18.96 10.79
N GLU A 44 5.53 -18.09 11.72
CA GLU A 44 5.87 -18.48 13.07
C GLU A 44 4.65 -19.08 13.83
N GLU A 45 3.48 -18.48 13.68
CA GLU A 45 2.24 -19.02 14.25
C GLU A 45 1.95 -20.44 13.75
N LEU A 46 2.05 -20.66 12.43
CA LEU A 46 1.82 -21.98 11.85
C LEU A 46 2.91 -22.99 12.22
N LYS A 47 4.18 -22.57 12.37
CA LYS A 47 5.24 -23.46 12.87
C LYS A 47 4.96 -23.92 14.30
N VAL A 48 4.54 -22.99 15.17
CA VAL A 48 4.14 -23.35 16.54
C VAL A 48 2.96 -24.33 16.50
N ARG A 49 1.97 -24.09 15.64
CA ARG A 49 0.82 -24.99 15.48
C ARG A 49 1.24 -26.36 14.95
N ALA A 50 2.15 -26.43 13.98
CA ALA A 50 2.68 -27.71 13.48
C ALA A 50 3.39 -28.49 14.59
N ALA A 51 4.24 -27.82 15.39
CA ALA A 51 4.91 -28.46 16.52
C ALA A 51 3.94 -28.99 17.59
N GLN A 52 2.87 -28.22 17.87
CA GLN A 52 1.80 -28.67 18.77
C GLN A 52 1.09 -29.94 18.26
N LEU A 53 0.82 -29.99 16.94
CA LEU A 53 0.18 -31.14 16.31
C LEU A 53 1.12 -32.37 16.28
N GLU A 54 2.42 -32.15 16.04
CA GLU A 54 3.42 -33.23 16.15
C GLU A 54 3.51 -33.78 17.57
N ASP A 55 3.48 -32.91 18.58
CA ASP A 55 3.45 -33.33 19.96
C ASP A 55 2.13 -34.10 20.30
N ALA A 56 1.00 -33.58 19.82
CA ALA A 56 -0.30 -34.23 20.00
C ALA A 56 -0.41 -35.62 19.31
N LEU A 57 0.37 -35.86 18.25
CA LEU A 57 0.44 -37.10 17.52
C LEU A 57 1.23 -38.20 18.26
N LYS A 58 2.00 -37.85 19.31
CA LYS A 58 2.70 -38.84 20.11
C LYS A 58 1.71 -39.82 20.77
N PRO A 59 2.03 -41.13 20.80
CA PRO A 59 1.12 -42.13 21.35
C PRO A 59 0.63 -41.80 22.76
N GLU A 60 1.56 -41.32 23.62
CA GLU A 60 1.24 -40.98 25.01
C GLU A 60 0.23 -39.85 25.11
N ASN A 61 0.30 -38.87 24.22
CA ASN A 61 -0.62 -37.73 24.19
C ASN A 61 -1.99 -38.11 23.62
N ILE A 62 -2.02 -39.01 22.63
CA ILE A 62 -3.27 -39.57 22.13
C ILE A 62 -3.97 -40.37 23.24
N GLU A 63 -3.25 -41.23 23.96
CA GLU A 63 -3.81 -41.98 25.09
C GLU A 63 -4.32 -41.07 26.20
N ARG A 64 -3.55 -40.06 26.56
CA ARG A 64 -3.95 -39.07 27.56
C ARG A 64 -5.20 -38.29 27.13
N SER A 65 -5.31 -37.93 25.85
CA SER A 65 -6.48 -37.21 25.32
C SER A 65 -7.77 -38.06 25.34
N LEU A 66 -7.63 -39.37 25.39
CA LEU A 66 -8.74 -40.32 25.42
C LEU A 66 -8.98 -40.88 26.81
N ALA A 67 -8.14 -40.52 27.80
CA ALA A 67 -8.31 -40.94 29.19
C ALA A 67 -9.67 -40.44 29.72
N GLY A 68 -10.50 -41.36 30.18
CA GLY A 68 -11.84 -41.05 30.68
C GLY A 68 -12.97 -41.15 29.64
N VAL A 69 -12.66 -41.37 28.36
CA VAL A 69 -13.67 -41.67 27.36
C VAL A 69 -13.97 -43.14 27.38
N GLY A 70 -15.10 -43.52 28.01
CA GLY A 70 -15.59 -44.91 28.01
C GLY A 70 -16.01 -45.34 26.61
N SER A 71 -15.21 -46.18 25.97
CA SER A 71 -15.52 -46.70 24.64
C SER A 71 -15.43 -48.20 24.62
N THR A 72 -16.36 -48.86 23.95
CA THR A 72 -16.33 -50.31 23.68
C THR A 72 -15.29 -50.68 22.62
N ARG A 73 -14.75 -49.71 21.89
CA ARG A 73 -13.75 -49.88 20.81
C ARG A 73 -12.62 -48.85 20.93
N PRO A 74 -11.74 -48.97 21.92
CA PRO A 74 -10.70 -47.97 22.18
C PRO A 74 -9.70 -47.84 21.04
N GLU A 75 -9.40 -48.91 20.32
CA GLU A 75 -8.45 -48.88 19.20
C GLU A 75 -8.95 -48.07 18.01
N GLU A 76 -10.22 -48.23 17.64
CA GLU A 76 -10.83 -47.46 16.58
C GLU A 76 -10.83 -45.97 16.92
N LEU A 77 -11.05 -45.61 18.17
CA LEU A 77 -11.06 -44.24 18.65
C LEU A 77 -9.66 -43.61 18.58
N ARG A 78 -8.61 -44.36 18.98
CA ARG A 78 -7.21 -43.94 18.88
C ARG A 78 -6.82 -43.70 17.43
N GLU A 79 -7.18 -44.62 16.54
CA GLU A 79 -6.86 -44.49 15.13
C GLU A 79 -7.59 -43.32 14.46
N THR A 80 -8.85 -43.11 14.78
CA THR A 80 -9.62 -41.96 14.29
C THR A 80 -8.98 -40.65 14.75
N ARG A 81 -8.58 -40.55 16.02
CA ARG A 81 -7.90 -39.38 16.56
C ARG A 81 -6.57 -39.13 15.87
N ARG A 82 -5.78 -40.19 15.67
CA ARG A 82 -4.50 -40.08 14.92
C ARG A 82 -4.71 -39.58 13.50
N ARG A 83 -5.67 -40.15 12.77
CA ARG A 83 -5.99 -39.68 11.39
C ARG A 83 -6.41 -38.24 11.37
N GLN A 84 -7.26 -37.80 12.30
CA GLN A 84 -7.70 -36.42 12.38
C GLN A 84 -6.52 -35.47 12.61
N LEU A 85 -5.64 -35.73 13.56
CA LEU A 85 -4.46 -34.91 13.84
C LEU A 85 -3.48 -34.92 12.66
N THR A 86 -3.34 -36.03 11.96
CA THR A 86 -2.49 -36.11 10.77
C THR A 86 -3.02 -35.21 9.65
N ILE A 87 -4.32 -35.25 9.37
CA ILE A 87 -4.95 -34.39 8.37
C ILE A 87 -4.76 -32.90 8.75
N GLU A 88 -4.95 -32.55 10.01
CA GLU A 88 -4.77 -31.19 10.50
C GLU A 88 -3.31 -30.74 10.34
N ARG A 89 -2.34 -31.57 10.74
CA ARG A 89 -0.90 -31.29 10.57
C ARG A 89 -0.55 -31.09 9.10
N ASP A 90 -0.99 -31.99 8.23
CA ASP A 90 -0.69 -31.93 6.80
C ASP A 90 -1.29 -30.67 6.16
N GLY A 91 -2.47 -30.24 6.63
CA GLY A 91 -3.07 -28.97 6.24
C GLY A 91 -2.22 -27.76 6.65
N VAL A 92 -1.70 -27.75 7.88
CA VAL A 92 -0.81 -26.69 8.37
C VAL A 92 0.51 -26.66 7.58
N LEU A 93 1.11 -27.83 7.32
CA LEU A 93 2.33 -27.92 6.51
C LEU A 93 2.12 -27.43 5.07
N ALA A 94 0.96 -27.74 4.47
CA ALA A 94 0.61 -27.21 3.15
C ALA A 94 0.48 -25.68 3.17
N GLN A 95 -0.11 -25.10 4.20
CA GLN A 95 -0.19 -23.64 4.38
C GLN A 95 1.20 -23.01 4.52
N LEU A 96 2.08 -23.60 5.34
CA LEU A 96 3.47 -23.15 5.46
C LEU A 96 4.19 -23.10 4.12
N LYS A 97 4.03 -24.12 3.29
CA LYS A 97 4.63 -24.17 1.95
C LYS A 97 4.11 -23.04 1.03
N ILE A 98 2.83 -22.71 1.15
CA ILE A 98 2.23 -21.58 0.40
C ILE A 98 2.82 -20.25 0.88
N LEU A 99 2.95 -20.06 2.20
CA LEU A 99 3.54 -18.85 2.76
C LEU A 99 5.01 -18.69 2.37
N GLU A 100 5.80 -19.76 2.40
CA GLU A 100 7.19 -19.75 1.93
C GLU A 100 7.29 -19.31 0.46
N THR A 101 6.43 -19.84 -0.40
CA THR A 101 6.36 -19.42 -1.80
C THR A 101 6.01 -17.93 -1.93
N SER A 102 5.06 -17.47 -1.12
CA SER A 102 4.63 -16.06 -1.10
C SER A 102 5.74 -15.15 -0.60
N ARG A 103 6.48 -15.58 0.43
CA ARG A 103 7.65 -14.87 0.95
C ARG A 103 8.71 -14.68 -0.12
N ASN A 104 9.06 -15.75 -0.83
CA ASN A 104 10.06 -15.70 -1.90
C ASN A 104 9.66 -14.72 -3.01
N ARG A 105 8.37 -14.65 -3.36
CA ARG A 105 7.84 -13.67 -4.33
C ARG A 105 7.91 -12.23 -3.81
N LEU A 106 7.56 -11.99 -2.54
CA LEU A 106 7.64 -10.67 -1.92
C LEU A 106 9.10 -10.20 -1.80
N GLU A 107 10.04 -11.08 -1.45
CA GLU A 107 11.46 -10.77 -1.39
C GLU A 107 12.01 -10.38 -2.78
N ALA A 108 11.59 -11.09 -3.84
CA ALA A 108 11.97 -10.73 -5.21
C ALA A 108 11.40 -9.36 -5.60
N ALA A 109 10.12 -9.11 -5.30
CA ALA A 109 9.47 -7.83 -5.57
C ALA A 109 10.12 -6.68 -4.75
N LEU A 110 10.54 -6.94 -3.51
CA LEU A 110 11.24 -5.97 -2.69
C LEU A 110 12.58 -5.57 -3.30
N ARG A 111 13.40 -6.53 -3.74
CA ARG A 111 14.69 -6.23 -4.40
C ARG A 111 14.50 -5.37 -5.66
N GLU A 112 13.47 -5.66 -6.45
CA GLU A 112 13.13 -4.86 -7.63
C GLU A 112 12.69 -3.44 -7.24
N ALA A 113 11.83 -3.31 -6.22
CA ALA A 113 11.37 -2.01 -5.73
C ALA A 113 12.52 -1.17 -5.13
N GLU A 114 13.44 -1.78 -4.39
CA GLU A 114 14.63 -1.12 -3.86
C GLU A 114 15.55 -0.63 -4.99
N GLY A 115 15.74 -1.43 -6.04
CA GLY A 115 16.49 -1.01 -7.23
C GLY A 115 15.87 0.21 -7.91
N ARG A 116 14.54 0.25 -8.04
CA ARG A 116 13.83 1.41 -8.60
C ARG A 116 13.94 2.63 -7.69
N ALA A 117 13.77 2.47 -6.39
CA ALA A 117 13.90 3.56 -5.43
C ALA A 117 15.32 4.17 -5.46
N TYR A 118 16.34 3.33 -5.59
CA TYR A 118 17.72 3.80 -5.78
C TYR A 118 17.90 4.60 -7.07
N GLN A 119 17.35 4.11 -8.19
CA GLN A 119 17.42 4.84 -9.47
C GLN A 119 16.68 6.19 -9.43
N GLU A 120 15.51 6.24 -8.78
CA GLU A 120 14.77 7.50 -8.60
C GLU A 120 15.55 8.48 -7.74
N SER A 121 16.16 8.03 -6.64
CA SER A 121 16.97 8.88 -5.78
C SER A 121 18.23 9.39 -6.49
N ALA A 122 18.88 8.56 -7.30
CA ALA A 122 20.04 8.96 -8.10
C ALA A 122 19.69 10.01 -9.17
N ARG A 123 18.49 9.93 -9.75
CA ARG A 123 17.99 10.93 -10.72
C ARG A 123 17.56 12.24 -10.06
N SER A 124 17.04 12.18 -8.85
CA SER A 124 16.59 13.35 -8.10
C SER A 124 17.72 14.11 -7.40
N THR A 125 18.92 13.51 -7.30
CA THR A 125 20.09 14.22 -6.79
C THR A 125 20.63 15.10 -7.93
N PRO A 126 20.45 16.44 -7.90
CA PRO A 126 21.03 17.31 -8.92
C PRO A 126 22.56 17.15 -8.84
N SER A 127 23.17 16.71 -9.94
CA SER A 127 24.63 16.65 -10.02
C SER A 127 25.17 18.02 -9.61
N THR A 128 26.04 18.06 -8.64
CA THR A 128 26.61 19.28 -8.04
C THR A 128 27.24 20.21 -9.08
N THR A 129 27.56 19.71 -10.26
CA THR A 129 28.01 20.46 -11.42
C THR A 129 26.89 21.30 -12.08
N GLN A 130 25.61 20.91 -11.99
CA GLN A 130 24.52 21.73 -12.51
C GLN A 130 24.07 22.82 -11.51
N ALA A 131 24.33 22.66 -10.23
CA ALA A 131 24.02 23.67 -9.21
C ALA A 131 24.86 24.95 -9.37
N LEU A 132 26.05 24.86 -9.97
CA LEU A 132 26.92 26.03 -10.23
C LEU A 132 26.48 26.84 -11.46
N VAL A 133 25.73 26.23 -12.39
CA VAL A 133 25.24 26.94 -13.62
C VAL A 133 23.81 27.46 -13.43
N ALA A 134 23.04 26.92 -12.46
CA ALA A 134 21.66 27.32 -12.22
C ALA A 134 21.52 28.46 -11.18
N GLN A 135 22.56 29.26 -10.92
CA GLN A 135 22.41 30.58 -10.28
C GLN A 135 21.91 31.60 -11.29
N SER A 136 20.80 31.30 -11.96
CA SER A 136 19.97 32.29 -12.63
C SER A 136 19.03 32.93 -11.60
N PRO A 137 18.91 34.28 -11.58
CA PRO A 137 18.33 34.99 -10.45
C PRO A 137 16.85 34.63 -10.23
N ARG A 138 16.53 34.38 -8.97
CA ARG A 138 15.19 34.09 -8.42
C ARG A 138 14.08 35.07 -8.76
N SER A 139 14.35 36.11 -9.58
CA SER A 139 13.44 37.20 -9.87
C SER A 139 12.36 36.88 -10.93
N THR A 140 12.60 35.91 -11.81
CA THR A 140 11.68 35.69 -12.97
C THR A 140 10.40 34.94 -12.59
N ARG A 141 10.44 34.12 -11.52
CA ARG A 141 9.23 33.37 -11.08
C ARG A 141 8.18 34.26 -10.42
N TRP A 142 8.59 35.36 -9.76
CA TRP A 142 7.67 36.32 -9.15
C TRP A 142 6.95 37.17 -10.20
N LEU A 143 7.59 37.45 -11.35
CA LEU A 143 6.97 38.21 -12.43
C LEU A 143 5.84 37.44 -13.13
N ILE A 144 5.92 36.12 -13.22
CA ILE A 144 4.87 35.29 -13.85
C ILE A 144 3.62 35.25 -12.95
N PHE A 145 3.76 35.14 -11.64
CA PHE A 145 2.62 35.16 -10.71
C PHE A 145 2.01 36.57 -10.57
N GLY A 146 2.81 37.62 -10.67
CA GLY A 146 2.33 39.01 -10.68
C GLY A 146 1.49 39.35 -11.90
N ALA A 147 1.86 38.85 -13.08
CA ALA A 147 1.14 39.14 -14.34
C ALA A 147 -0.26 38.47 -14.36
N ILE A 148 -0.40 37.26 -13.81
CA ILE A 148 -1.69 36.55 -13.75
C ILE A 148 -2.65 37.22 -12.74
N GLY A 149 -2.13 37.71 -11.61
CA GLY A 149 -2.94 38.40 -10.58
C GLY A 149 -3.50 39.74 -11.09
N LEU A 150 -2.71 40.53 -11.86
CA LEU A 150 -3.12 41.82 -12.39
C LEU A 150 -4.19 41.66 -13.49
N GLY A 151 -4.11 40.65 -14.33
CA GLY A 151 -5.11 40.33 -15.34
C GLY A 151 -6.49 39.99 -14.77
N ALA A 152 -6.53 39.24 -13.68
CA ALA A 152 -7.78 38.87 -13.02
C ALA A 152 -8.48 40.09 -12.37
N LEU A 153 -7.71 41.00 -11.78
CA LEU A 153 -8.25 42.21 -11.15
C LEU A 153 -8.83 43.20 -12.20
N ALA A 154 -8.16 43.35 -13.34
CA ALA A 154 -8.65 44.18 -14.45
C ALA A 154 -9.95 43.60 -15.05
N PHE A 155 -10.07 42.28 -15.14
CA PHE A 155 -11.28 41.66 -15.69
C PHE A 155 -12.49 41.83 -14.76
N VAL A 156 -12.29 41.73 -13.45
CA VAL A 156 -13.36 41.94 -12.45
C VAL A 156 -13.81 43.42 -12.49
N ALA A 157 -12.88 44.36 -12.54
CA ALA A 157 -13.19 45.80 -12.65
C ALA A 157 -14.00 46.13 -13.94
N ALA A 158 -13.60 45.58 -15.07
CA ALA A 158 -14.32 45.76 -16.36
C ALA A 158 -15.74 45.19 -16.27
N MET A 159 -15.95 44.04 -15.62
CA MET A 159 -17.25 43.41 -15.47
C MET A 159 -18.19 44.20 -14.56
N VAL A 160 -17.66 44.84 -13.50
CA VAL A 160 -18.44 45.71 -12.60
C VAL A 160 -18.90 46.99 -13.33
N VAL A 161 -17.99 47.62 -14.10
CA VAL A 161 -18.33 48.82 -14.89
C VAL A 161 -19.36 48.49 -15.95
N TYR A 162 -19.23 47.37 -16.65
CA TYR A 162 -20.18 46.90 -17.66
C TYR A 162 -21.58 46.66 -17.07
N ARG A 163 -21.67 46.04 -15.92
CA ARG A 163 -22.95 45.84 -15.19
C ARG A 163 -23.60 47.15 -14.74
N ARG A 164 -22.82 48.17 -14.35
CA ARG A 164 -23.36 49.48 -14.01
C ARG A 164 -23.90 50.23 -15.24
N ALA A 165 -23.21 50.12 -16.36
CA ALA A 165 -23.66 50.77 -17.61
C ALA A 165 -24.98 50.20 -18.14
N ILE A 166 -25.24 48.92 -17.96
CA ILE A 166 -26.51 48.28 -18.38
C ILE A 166 -27.70 48.66 -17.44
N LYS A 167 -27.43 49.05 -16.20
CA LYS A 167 -28.50 49.42 -15.24
C LYS A 167 -28.95 50.88 -15.37
N LEU A 168 -28.22 51.67 -16.12
CA LEU A 168 -28.49 53.10 -16.36
C LEU A 168 -29.12 53.38 -17.75
N ARG A 169 -29.45 52.36 -18.50
CA ARG A 169 -30.16 52.42 -19.77
C ARG A 169 -31.53 51.71 -19.64
#